data_5bdd8eaff0b721916ff9b86c39dd8801
#
_entry.id   5bdd8eaff0b721916ff9b86c39dd8801
#
_cell.length_a   1.000
_cell.length_b   1.000
_cell.length_c   1.000
_cell.angle_alpha   90.00
_cell.angle_beta   90.00
_cell.angle_gamma   90.00
#
_symmetry.space_group_name_H-M   'P 1'
#
loop_
_entity.id
_entity.type
_entity.pdbx_description
1 polymer ?
#
loop_
_entity_poly.entity_id
_entity_poly.type
_entity_poly.pdbx_seq_one_letter_code
_entity_poly.pdbx_strand_id
1 'polypeptide(L)'
;MVSRNTIQTYAVALTFALMASMAQAKTITSDVFDTVIEGGRVMDPETNFDGIANIGIRRGKITHISTERLKANRIIDASGLVVSPGFIDIHSHTPTRLGEHLSVLDGITTQLDLEAGSYPPTDYGYQYKAGAQLHYGSSVGHFAIRGLVMDNSTQGYFFSEDGFISLGGAMWSQPATPAQVNEMREHLRNGLQLGGLGIGVLLDYMTEAVTESELSMIFATAAEYDTPVYVHVRRGMPGDPTGLDEVIALAERHGVATLICHITHSAMGGIGVWLSKIDAANSRGARITTETLSYLAGGTSIAADVFVNRDWRAIFDIDYEDVQWVPTGEWLDEKRFLQYQREFPTSSINHHYVKEEWLVEALKWPGMMVSTDALPAFDLEVKTNPNIAGTYAHFLGRYVRDLGVMPLMDGLRRITLLPAQWLSQASSVFETKGRIQVGADADLVIFDSETIAARAEYGDPYQPSVGIAHVLVAGRPVVVNGSQVEGRYPGQHLLTPLDAETKR
;
A
#
# COMPACT_ATOMS: atom_id res chain seq x y z
N MET A 1 21.97 32.92 -76.61
CA MET A 1 22.87 31.92 -75.99
C MET A 1 22.44 31.75 -74.54
N VAL A 2 21.62 30.79 -74.26
CA VAL A 2 21.19 30.49 -72.88
C VAL A 2 22.10 29.36 -72.42
N SER A 3 22.83 29.62 -71.33
CA SER A 3 23.91 28.76 -70.83
C SER A 3 23.40 27.40 -70.36
N ARG A 4 24.11 26.31 -70.76
CA ARG A 4 23.85 24.92 -70.40
C ARG A 4 23.85 24.64 -68.86
N ASN A 5 24.22 25.59 -68.03
CA ASN A 5 24.36 25.39 -66.60
C ASN A 5 23.02 25.54 -65.79
N THR A 6 21.99 26.15 -66.39
CA THR A 6 20.75 26.41 -65.69
C THR A 6 19.80 25.20 -65.71
N ILE A 7 19.99 24.29 -66.67
CA ILE A 7 19.10 23.07 -66.79
C ILE A 7 19.55 21.94 -65.84
N GLN A 8 20.85 21.85 -65.46
CA GLN A 8 21.33 20.85 -64.50
C GLN A 8 20.92 21.15 -63.05
N THR A 9 20.78 22.42 -62.70
CA THR A 9 20.42 22.80 -61.32
C THR A 9 18.95 22.50 -60.99
N TYR A 10 18.06 22.56 -61.94
CA TYR A 10 16.62 22.24 -61.75
C TYR A 10 16.34 20.70 -61.74
N ALA A 11 17.14 19.92 -62.45
CA ALA A 11 16.97 18.46 -62.43
C ALA A 11 17.44 17.82 -61.11
N VAL A 12 18.49 18.37 -60.44
CA VAL A 12 18.96 17.91 -59.14
C VAL A 12 18.00 18.35 -58.01
N ALA A 13 17.41 19.55 -58.10
CA ALA A 13 16.44 20.02 -57.11
C ALA A 13 15.11 19.22 -57.12
N LEU A 14 14.65 18.78 -58.32
CA LEU A 14 13.44 17.94 -58.43
C LEU A 14 13.66 16.51 -57.90
N THR A 15 14.86 15.95 -58.08
CA THR A 15 15.16 14.63 -57.58
C THR A 15 15.31 14.57 -56.06
N PHE A 16 15.82 15.63 -55.42
CA PHE A 16 15.86 15.73 -53.96
C PHE A 16 14.47 15.98 -53.34
N ALA A 17 13.61 16.73 -54.01
CA ALA A 17 12.22 16.96 -53.54
C ALA A 17 11.38 15.67 -53.65
N LEU A 18 11.58 14.80 -54.66
CA LEU A 18 10.91 13.49 -54.74
C LEU A 18 11.46 12.47 -53.75
N MET A 19 12.75 12.52 -53.40
CA MET A 19 13.32 11.64 -52.37
C MET A 19 12.93 12.07 -50.95
N ALA A 20 12.77 13.34 -50.66
CA ALA A 20 12.25 13.82 -49.39
C ALA A 20 10.77 13.49 -49.15
N SER A 21 9.98 13.32 -50.22
CA SER A 21 8.56 12.91 -50.12
C SER A 21 8.36 11.40 -49.93
N MET A 22 9.38 10.58 -50.16
CA MET A 22 9.31 9.11 -49.94
C MET A 22 9.78 8.66 -48.57
N ALA A 23 10.34 9.53 -47.73
CA ALA A 23 10.85 9.21 -46.41
C ALA A 23 9.82 9.31 -45.29
N GLN A 24 8.57 9.56 -45.58
CA GLN A 24 7.45 9.46 -44.63
C GLN A 24 6.48 8.32 -45.01
N ALA A 25 7.02 7.18 -45.36
CA ALA A 25 6.27 5.95 -45.17
C ALA A 25 6.20 5.73 -43.63
N LYS A 26 5.14 6.26 -42.99
CA LYS A 26 4.69 5.80 -41.69
C LYS A 26 4.70 4.28 -41.75
N THR A 27 5.61 3.66 -41.04
CA THR A 27 5.53 2.22 -40.76
C THR A 27 4.18 2.05 -40.09
N ILE A 28 3.19 1.58 -40.82
CA ILE A 28 1.91 1.10 -40.28
C ILE A 28 2.28 -0.19 -39.52
N THR A 29 2.84 -0.02 -38.30
CA THR A 29 2.85 -1.13 -37.35
C THR A 29 1.39 -1.50 -37.18
N SER A 30 1.07 -2.77 -37.35
CA SER A 30 -0.29 -3.28 -37.19
C SER A 30 -0.85 -2.76 -35.86
N ASP A 31 -1.86 -1.88 -35.92
CA ASP A 31 -2.45 -1.21 -34.74
C ASP A 31 -3.32 -2.16 -33.89
N VAL A 32 -2.92 -3.41 -33.76
CA VAL A 32 -3.58 -4.40 -32.92
C VAL A 32 -2.95 -4.34 -31.52
N PHE A 33 -3.74 -3.98 -30.52
CA PHE A 33 -3.33 -3.97 -29.11
C PHE A 33 -3.40 -5.39 -28.52
N ASP A 34 -2.68 -5.63 -27.44
CA ASP A 34 -2.79 -6.89 -26.69
C ASP A 34 -4.18 -6.99 -26.04
N THR A 35 -4.60 -5.88 -25.40
CA THR A 35 -5.92 -5.71 -24.79
C THR A 35 -6.42 -4.30 -25.07
N VAL A 36 -7.73 -4.16 -25.31
CA VAL A 36 -8.45 -2.89 -25.33
C VAL A 36 -9.53 -2.95 -24.26
N ILE A 37 -9.62 -1.90 -23.44
CA ILE A 37 -10.79 -1.62 -22.60
C ILE A 37 -11.66 -0.66 -23.40
N GLU A 38 -12.90 -1.06 -23.72
CA GLU A 38 -13.79 -0.33 -24.63
C GLU A 38 -14.95 0.31 -23.86
N GLY A 39 -15.21 1.60 -24.10
CA GLY A 39 -16.44 2.29 -23.70
C GLY A 39 -16.59 2.61 -22.21
N GLY A 40 -15.53 2.49 -21.41
CA GLY A 40 -15.59 2.78 -19.98
C GLY A 40 -15.52 4.25 -19.64
N ARG A 41 -16.08 4.64 -18.48
CA ARG A 41 -15.82 5.95 -17.86
C ARG A 41 -14.43 5.92 -17.25
N VAL A 42 -13.46 6.42 -18.00
CA VAL A 42 -12.07 6.50 -17.56
C VAL A 42 -11.91 7.67 -16.58
N MET A 43 -11.38 7.37 -15.41
CA MET A 43 -11.09 8.36 -14.36
C MET A 43 -9.60 8.33 -14.02
N ASP A 44 -8.87 9.39 -14.41
CA ASP A 44 -7.45 9.58 -14.09
C ASP A 44 -7.30 10.64 -13.00
N PRO A 45 -6.94 10.25 -11.77
CA PRO A 45 -6.85 11.18 -10.65
C PRO A 45 -5.70 12.20 -10.76
N GLU A 46 -4.69 11.97 -11.62
CA GLU A 46 -3.59 12.91 -11.78
C GLU A 46 -3.97 14.09 -12.66
N THR A 47 -4.65 13.85 -13.79
CA THR A 47 -5.10 14.90 -14.70
C THR A 47 -6.51 15.39 -14.41
N ASN A 48 -7.24 14.74 -13.50
CA ASN A 48 -8.69 14.90 -13.28
C ASN A 48 -9.52 14.59 -14.54
N PHE A 49 -9.00 13.75 -15.43
CA PHE A 49 -9.79 13.29 -16.57
C PHE A 49 -10.93 12.39 -16.10
N ASP A 50 -12.14 12.70 -16.54
CA ASP A 50 -13.36 11.94 -16.27
C ASP A 50 -14.21 11.93 -17.54
N GLY A 51 -14.21 10.83 -18.28
CA GLY A 51 -14.90 10.76 -19.56
C GLY A 51 -14.89 9.37 -20.18
N ILE A 52 -15.79 9.15 -21.15
CA ILE A 52 -15.84 7.88 -21.87
C ILE A 52 -14.68 7.81 -22.86
N ALA A 53 -13.86 6.75 -22.73
CA ALA A 53 -12.74 6.50 -23.61
C ALA A 53 -12.43 5.00 -23.75
N ASN A 54 -11.61 4.68 -24.76
CA ASN A 54 -11.04 3.35 -25.00
C ASN A 54 -9.56 3.39 -24.65
N ILE A 55 -9.07 2.37 -23.97
CA ILE A 55 -7.67 2.25 -23.54
C ILE A 55 -7.01 1.10 -24.29
N GLY A 56 -5.97 1.41 -25.07
CA GLY A 56 -5.14 0.43 -25.79
C GLY A 56 -3.90 0.06 -24.96
N ILE A 57 -3.74 -1.23 -24.70
CA ILE A 57 -2.66 -1.78 -23.85
C ILE A 57 -1.72 -2.63 -24.71
N ARG A 58 -0.40 -2.41 -24.55
CA ARG A 58 0.67 -3.24 -25.16
C ARG A 58 1.78 -3.47 -24.15
N ARG A 59 2.20 -4.72 -24.00
CA ARG A 59 3.33 -5.12 -23.13
C ARG A 59 3.22 -4.57 -21.73
N GLY A 60 2.01 -4.61 -21.15
CA GLY A 60 1.77 -4.17 -19.79
C GLY A 60 1.68 -2.66 -19.58
N LYS A 61 1.77 -1.86 -20.65
CA LYS A 61 1.67 -0.40 -20.59
C LYS A 61 0.44 0.12 -21.34
N ILE A 62 -0.13 1.20 -20.84
CA ILE A 62 -1.11 2.00 -21.57
C ILE A 62 -0.38 2.73 -22.70
N THR A 63 -0.73 2.44 -23.95
CA THR A 63 -0.05 3.02 -25.10
C THR A 63 -0.96 3.91 -25.92
N HIS A 64 -2.28 3.88 -25.66
CA HIS A 64 -3.26 4.69 -26.38
C HIS A 64 -4.51 4.94 -25.54
N ILE A 65 -5.03 6.16 -25.59
CA ILE A 65 -6.33 6.55 -25.02
C ILE A 65 -7.06 7.33 -26.11
N SER A 66 -8.28 6.92 -26.47
CA SER A 66 -9.02 7.51 -27.59
C SER A 66 -10.52 7.28 -27.41
N THR A 67 -11.32 8.15 -28.04
CA THR A 67 -12.76 7.92 -28.20
C THR A 67 -13.07 7.06 -29.43
N GLU A 68 -12.09 6.83 -30.31
CA GLU A 68 -12.23 5.99 -31.49
C GLU A 68 -12.08 4.51 -31.12
N ARG A 69 -12.74 3.65 -31.89
CA ARG A 69 -12.66 2.19 -31.71
C ARG A 69 -11.26 1.67 -32.06
N LEU A 70 -10.70 0.88 -31.15
CA LEU A 70 -9.36 0.29 -31.28
C LEU A 70 -9.46 -1.19 -31.62
N LYS A 71 -8.45 -1.74 -32.32
CA LYS A 71 -8.36 -3.19 -32.62
C LYS A 71 -7.45 -3.88 -31.64
N ALA A 72 -7.88 -5.02 -31.10
CA ALA A 72 -7.10 -5.79 -30.13
C ALA A 72 -7.27 -7.30 -30.29
N ASN A 73 -6.32 -8.07 -29.73
CA ASN A 73 -6.45 -9.51 -29.56
C ASN A 73 -7.51 -9.86 -28.49
N ARG A 74 -7.68 -8.99 -27.50
CA ARG A 74 -8.72 -9.08 -26.46
C ARG A 74 -9.42 -7.75 -26.31
N ILE A 75 -10.72 -7.77 -26.19
CA ILE A 75 -11.56 -6.60 -25.86
C ILE A 75 -12.26 -6.90 -24.55
N ILE A 76 -12.22 -5.93 -23.64
CA ILE A 76 -12.98 -5.90 -22.37
C ILE A 76 -13.99 -4.77 -22.52
N ASP A 77 -15.28 -5.12 -22.58
CA ASP A 77 -16.36 -4.12 -22.58
C ASP A 77 -16.52 -3.56 -21.17
N ALA A 78 -16.29 -2.27 -21.03
CA ALA A 78 -16.44 -1.51 -19.79
C ALA A 78 -17.62 -0.52 -19.85
N SER A 79 -18.55 -0.72 -20.80
CA SER A 79 -19.71 0.18 -20.97
C SER A 79 -20.53 0.26 -19.68
N GLY A 80 -20.76 1.48 -19.19
CA GLY A 80 -21.47 1.73 -17.94
C GLY A 80 -20.62 1.56 -16.66
N LEU A 81 -19.36 1.15 -16.79
CA LEU A 81 -18.46 0.92 -15.67
C LEU A 81 -17.39 2.03 -15.59
N VAL A 82 -16.86 2.24 -14.40
CA VAL A 82 -15.69 3.08 -14.13
C VAL A 82 -14.43 2.29 -14.43
N VAL A 83 -13.48 2.92 -15.11
CA VAL A 83 -12.11 2.41 -15.29
C VAL A 83 -11.18 3.33 -14.51
N SER A 84 -10.56 2.82 -13.46
CA SER A 84 -9.60 3.52 -12.60
C SER A 84 -8.22 2.89 -12.68
N PRO A 85 -7.16 3.59 -12.21
CA PRO A 85 -5.91 2.93 -11.89
C PRO A 85 -6.13 1.80 -10.87
N GLY A 86 -5.26 0.82 -10.86
CA GLY A 86 -5.25 -0.26 -9.87
C GLY A 86 -5.03 0.28 -8.45
N PHE A 87 -5.71 -0.30 -7.47
CA PHE A 87 -5.58 0.12 -6.08
C PHE A 87 -4.23 -0.31 -5.52
N ILE A 88 -3.61 0.57 -4.73
CA ILE A 88 -2.29 0.39 -4.14
C ILE A 88 -2.44 0.36 -2.62
N ASP A 89 -2.23 -0.80 -2.05
CA ASP A 89 -2.23 -1.03 -0.62
C ASP A 89 -0.81 -0.91 -0.07
N ILE A 90 -0.60 0.08 0.78
CA ILE A 90 0.72 0.41 1.35
C ILE A 90 0.94 -0.17 2.74
N HIS A 91 -0.09 -0.82 3.30
CA HIS A 91 -0.06 -1.36 4.64
C HIS A 91 -0.88 -2.65 4.70
N SER A 92 -0.22 -3.78 4.48
CA SER A 92 -0.86 -5.09 4.49
C SER A 92 0.11 -6.17 4.95
N HIS A 93 -0.32 -6.98 5.91
CA HIS A 93 0.47 -8.05 6.49
C HIS A 93 0.12 -9.45 5.94
N THR A 94 -0.47 -9.52 4.74
CA THR A 94 -0.98 -10.78 4.20
C THR A 94 -0.32 -11.24 2.88
N PRO A 95 1.00 -11.52 2.85
CA PRO A 95 1.68 -12.04 1.66
C PRO A 95 1.41 -13.55 1.48
N THR A 96 0.13 -13.95 1.51
CA THR A 96 -0.33 -15.34 1.43
C THR A 96 -1.17 -15.57 0.17
N ARG A 97 -1.34 -16.83 -0.25
CA ARG A 97 -2.19 -17.16 -1.40
C ARG A 97 -3.66 -16.79 -1.20
N LEU A 98 -4.16 -17.01 0.02
CA LEU A 98 -5.53 -16.62 0.36
C LEU A 98 -5.67 -15.10 0.41
N GLY A 99 -4.68 -14.40 1.00
CA GLY A 99 -4.63 -12.94 1.01
C GLY A 99 -4.60 -12.37 -0.40
N GLU A 100 -3.74 -12.88 -1.27
CA GLU A 100 -3.68 -12.49 -2.69
C GLU A 100 -5.03 -12.66 -3.40
N HIS A 101 -5.69 -13.81 -3.19
CA HIS A 101 -7.00 -14.10 -3.77
C HIS A 101 -8.04 -13.04 -3.39
N LEU A 102 -8.14 -12.74 -2.10
CA LEU A 102 -9.12 -11.78 -1.58
C LEU A 102 -8.77 -10.35 -2.01
N SER A 103 -7.48 -9.99 -1.97
CA SER A 103 -7.00 -8.66 -2.35
C SER A 103 -7.27 -8.31 -3.81
N VAL A 104 -7.02 -9.23 -4.75
CA VAL A 104 -7.31 -8.94 -6.17
C VAL A 104 -8.83 -8.82 -6.43
N LEU A 105 -9.67 -9.51 -5.65
CA LEU A 105 -11.13 -9.38 -5.71
C LEU A 105 -11.65 -8.08 -5.09
N ASP A 106 -10.84 -7.39 -4.29
CA ASP A 106 -11.10 -6.02 -3.78
C ASP A 106 -10.41 -4.92 -4.62
N GLY A 107 -9.84 -5.28 -5.80
CA GLY A 107 -9.25 -4.34 -6.76
C GLY A 107 -7.79 -4.00 -6.51
N ILE A 108 -7.13 -4.64 -5.55
CA ILE A 108 -5.73 -4.40 -5.25
C ILE A 108 -4.84 -4.97 -6.36
N THR A 109 -3.99 -4.14 -6.93
CA THR A 109 -3.00 -4.52 -7.94
C THR A 109 -1.57 -4.46 -7.40
N THR A 110 -1.36 -3.73 -6.30
CA THR A 110 -0.09 -3.61 -5.60
C THR A 110 -0.35 -3.69 -4.10
N GLN A 111 0.35 -4.59 -3.40
CA GLN A 111 0.21 -4.82 -1.97
C GLN A 111 1.57 -4.83 -1.29
N LEU A 112 1.75 -3.96 -0.30
CA LEU A 112 3.03 -3.73 0.35
C LEU A 112 2.89 -3.85 1.87
N ASP A 113 3.91 -4.42 2.50
CA ASP A 113 4.10 -4.35 3.95
C ASP A 113 5.17 -3.32 4.28
N LEU A 114 4.74 -2.09 4.53
CA LEU A 114 5.68 -1.01 4.80
C LEU A 114 5.85 -0.73 6.29
N GLU A 115 4.83 -1.03 7.12
CA GLU A 115 4.87 -0.79 8.54
C GLU A 115 5.78 -1.79 9.27
N ALA A 116 5.47 -3.08 9.21
CA ALA A 116 6.30 -4.11 9.81
C ALA A 116 7.54 -4.39 8.96
N GLY A 117 7.33 -4.51 7.66
CA GLY A 117 8.38 -4.87 6.73
C GLY A 117 8.91 -6.30 6.92
N SER A 118 10.07 -6.57 6.37
CA SER A 118 10.75 -7.87 6.50
C SER A 118 12.27 -7.73 6.48
N TYR A 119 12.99 -8.76 6.95
CA TYR A 119 14.45 -8.82 6.82
C TYR A 119 14.93 -10.26 6.57
N PRO A 120 15.62 -10.53 5.44
CA PRO A 120 15.86 -9.58 4.34
C PRO A 120 14.58 -9.29 3.54
N PRO A 121 14.43 -8.10 2.91
CA PRO A 121 13.22 -7.74 2.14
C PRO A 121 13.03 -8.61 0.88
N THR A 122 14.10 -9.23 0.38
CA THR A 122 14.06 -10.18 -0.75
C THR A 122 13.27 -11.46 -0.45
N ASP A 123 13.09 -11.81 0.81
CA ASP A 123 12.38 -13.02 1.23
C ASP A 123 10.89 -12.77 1.50
N TYR A 124 10.44 -11.51 1.45
CA TYR A 124 9.04 -11.18 1.57
C TYR A 124 8.20 -11.85 0.47
N GLY A 125 7.03 -12.37 0.85
CA GLY A 125 6.18 -13.07 -0.09
C GLY A 125 6.69 -14.47 -0.45
N TYR A 126 7.24 -15.21 0.51
CA TYR A 126 7.78 -16.56 0.29
C TYR A 126 6.79 -17.52 -0.39
N GLN A 127 5.47 -17.32 -0.23
CA GLN A 127 4.43 -18.09 -0.92
C GLN A 127 4.30 -17.74 -2.40
N TYR A 128 4.91 -16.63 -2.86
CA TYR A 128 4.85 -16.16 -4.24
C TYR A 128 5.98 -16.69 -5.14
N LYS A 129 6.73 -17.69 -4.70
CA LYS A 129 7.85 -18.29 -5.48
C LYS A 129 7.45 -18.79 -6.87
N ALA A 130 6.18 -19.21 -7.05
CA ALA A 130 5.63 -19.59 -8.36
C ALA A 130 5.07 -18.41 -9.18
N GLY A 131 5.25 -17.18 -8.71
CA GLY A 131 4.67 -15.95 -9.24
C GLY A 131 3.55 -15.40 -8.38
N ALA A 132 3.16 -14.15 -8.58
CA ALA A 132 2.08 -13.47 -7.87
C ALA A 132 1.06 -12.87 -8.87
N GLN A 133 -0.18 -12.72 -8.45
CA GLN A 133 -1.22 -12.07 -9.27
C GLN A 133 -1.17 -10.54 -9.17
N LEU A 134 -0.72 -10.02 -8.01
CA LEU A 134 -0.51 -8.60 -7.76
C LEU A 134 0.98 -8.29 -7.58
N HIS A 135 1.36 -7.03 -7.70
CA HIS A 135 2.69 -6.58 -7.32
C HIS A 135 2.82 -6.58 -5.79
N TYR A 136 3.99 -6.92 -5.28
CA TYR A 136 4.22 -7.03 -3.84
C TYR A 136 5.62 -6.54 -3.46
N GLY A 137 5.81 -6.17 -2.21
CA GLY A 137 7.10 -5.72 -1.68
C GLY A 137 6.99 -5.34 -0.21
N SER A 138 8.12 -5.04 0.40
CA SER A 138 8.18 -4.62 1.80
C SER A 138 9.24 -3.56 2.07
N SER A 139 9.07 -2.85 3.18
CA SER A 139 10.15 -2.10 3.82
C SER A 139 11.15 -3.05 4.49
N VAL A 140 12.27 -2.50 4.97
CA VAL A 140 13.19 -3.21 5.87
C VAL A 140 12.58 -3.20 7.27
N GLY A 141 12.22 -4.36 7.81
CA GLY A 141 11.61 -4.49 9.13
C GLY A 141 12.62 -4.31 10.26
N HIS A 142 12.55 -3.18 10.97
CA HIS A 142 13.41 -2.92 12.14
C HIS A 142 13.24 -3.99 13.23
N PHE A 143 11.99 -4.47 13.48
CA PHE A 143 11.73 -5.52 14.47
C PHE A 143 12.51 -6.81 14.18
N ALA A 144 12.59 -7.23 12.90
CA ALA A 144 13.27 -8.45 12.50
C ALA A 144 14.79 -8.34 12.71
N ILE A 145 15.36 -7.16 12.39
CA ILE A 145 16.77 -6.84 12.66
C ILE A 145 17.03 -6.82 14.16
N ARG A 146 16.13 -6.22 14.95
CA ARG A 146 16.22 -6.16 16.40
C ARG A 146 16.20 -7.57 17.01
N GLY A 147 15.31 -8.44 16.50
CA GLY A 147 15.26 -9.86 16.88
C GLY A 147 16.53 -10.62 16.55
N LEU A 148 17.10 -10.37 15.37
CA LEU A 148 18.37 -10.99 14.97
C LEU A 148 19.52 -10.59 15.90
N VAL A 149 19.66 -9.30 16.23
CA VAL A 149 20.78 -8.76 17.01
C VAL A 149 20.65 -9.04 18.50
N MET A 150 19.43 -9.03 19.06
CA MET A 150 19.22 -9.13 20.51
C MET A 150 18.90 -10.56 20.97
N ASP A 151 18.16 -11.32 20.17
CA ASP A 151 17.65 -12.65 20.56
C ASP A 151 18.16 -13.77 19.63
N ASN A 152 19.04 -13.49 18.66
CA ASN A 152 19.49 -14.41 17.61
C ASN A 152 18.32 -15.04 16.84
N SER A 153 17.20 -14.30 16.70
CA SER A 153 16.03 -14.74 15.96
C SER A 153 16.30 -14.72 14.46
N THR A 154 15.89 -15.75 13.75
CA THR A 154 15.88 -15.81 12.29
C THR A 154 14.51 -15.48 11.70
N GLN A 155 13.57 -15.02 12.53
CA GLN A 155 12.22 -14.65 12.11
C GLN A 155 12.27 -13.31 11.35
N GLY A 156 12.23 -13.39 10.04
CA GLY A 156 12.34 -12.22 9.16
C GLY A 156 11.03 -11.50 8.87
N TYR A 157 9.89 -12.03 9.32
CA TYR A 157 8.57 -11.48 9.09
C TYR A 157 7.71 -11.52 10.37
N PHE A 158 6.76 -10.58 10.52
CA PHE A 158 6.03 -10.37 11.78
C PHE A 158 4.97 -11.45 12.06
N PHE A 159 4.65 -12.26 11.06
CA PHE A 159 3.65 -13.31 11.15
C PHE A 159 4.19 -14.65 10.69
N SER A 160 3.60 -15.73 11.24
CA SER A 160 3.78 -17.12 10.83
C SER A 160 2.41 -17.74 10.57
N GLU A 161 2.39 -19.00 10.14
CA GLU A 161 1.14 -19.77 9.99
C GLU A 161 0.38 -19.95 11.31
N ASP A 162 1.07 -19.83 12.44
CA ASP A 162 0.48 -19.90 13.79
C ASP A 162 -0.01 -18.53 14.32
N GLY A 163 0.02 -17.47 13.52
CA GLY A 163 -0.38 -16.11 13.89
C GLY A 163 0.81 -15.14 14.04
N PHE A 164 0.75 -14.24 15.03
CA PHE A 164 1.86 -13.34 15.35
C PHE A 164 3.09 -14.14 15.82
N ILE A 165 4.29 -13.63 15.55
CA ILE A 165 5.48 -14.14 16.21
C ILE A 165 5.38 -13.93 17.72
N SER A 166 6.15 -14.68 18.51
CA SER A 166 6.19 -14.46 19.96
C SER A 166 6.66 -13.07 20.30
N LEU A 167 5.86 -12.34 21.09
CA LEU A 167 6.18 -11.01 21.59
C LEU A 167 6.98 -11.04 22.91
N GLY A 168 7.51 -12.22 23.27
CA GLY A 168 8.46 -12.39 24.37
C GLY A 168 9.90 -12.23 23.90
N GLY A 169 10.81 -11.83 24.80
CA GLY A 169 12.22 -11.71 24.50
C GLY A 169 12.79 -10.30 24.74
N ALA A 170 14.12 -10.21 24.62
CA ALA A 170 14.82 -8.95 24.88
C ALA A 170 14.49 -7.90 23.82
N MET A 171 14.28 -8.33 22.57
CA MET A 171 13.93 -7.43 21.47
C MET A 171 12.69 -6.60 21.72
N TRP A 172 11.72 -7.10 22.49
CA TRP A 172 10.46 -6.40 22.75
C TRP A 172 10.48 -5.56 24.06
N SER A 173 11.34 -5.92 25.03
CA SER A 173 11.24 -5.44 26.39
C SER A 173 12.48 -4.72 26.93
N GLN A 174 13.64 -4.83 26.24
CA GLN A 174 14.90 -4.27 26.74
C GLN A 174 15.52 -3.25 25.79
N PRO A 175 16.11 -2.15 26.31
CA PRO A 175 16.90 -1.23 25.51
C PRO A 175 18.12 -1.92 24.89
N ALA A 176 18.40 -1.62 23.61
CA ALA A 176 19.61 -2.07 22.94
C ALA A 176 20.84 -1.34 23.45
N THR A 177 21.95 -2.04 23.60
CA THR A 177 23.26 -1.43 23.89
C THR A 177 23.78 -0.62 22.68
N PRO A 178 24.71 0.34 22.88
CA PRO A 178 25.31 1.08 21.76
C PRO A 178 25.96 0.18 20.69
N ALA A 179 26.51 -0.97 21.08
CA ALA A 179 27.08 -1.94 20.15
C ALA A 179 25.98 -2.60 19.28
N GLN A 180 24.88 -3.02 19.91
CA GLN A 180 23.73 -3.56 19.21
C GLN A 180 23.07 -2.53 18.27
N VAL A 181 22.94 -1.28 18.69
CA VAL A 181 22.42 -0.20 17.82
C VAL A 181 23.30 0.00 16.58
N ASN A 182 24.64 -0.09 16.73
CA ASN A 182 25.55 -0.02 15.58
C ASN A 182 25.41 -1.24 14.67
N GLU A 183 25.26 -2.42 15.23
CA GLU A 183 25.01 -3.66 14.45
C GLU A 183 23.69 -3.59 13.69
N MET A 184 22.60 -3.13 14.34
CA MET A 184 21.31 -2.89 13.68
C MET A 184 21.44 -1.91 12.51
N ARG A 185 22.25 -0.86 12.63
CA ARG A 185 22.52 0.08 11.52
C ARG A 185 23.09 -0.62 10.29
N GLU A 186 24.05 -1.50 10.47
CA GLU A 186 24.64 -2.23 9.35
C GLU A 186 23.63 -3.18 8.69
N HIS A 187 22.77 -3.82 9.47
CA HIS A 187 21.68 -4.63 8.95
C HIS A 187 20.64 -3.80 8.19
N LEU A 188 20.26 -2.61 8.70
CA LEU A 188 19.35 -1.68 8.00
C LEU A 188 19.95 -1.26 6.64
N ARG A 189 21.23 -0.88 6.61
CA ARG A 189 21.94 -0.56 5.36
C ARG A 189 21.91 -1.72 4.38
N ASN A 190 22.21 -2.93 4.86
CA ASN A 190 22.14 -4.13 4.03
C ASN A 190 20.73 -4.38 3.48
N GLY A 191 19.68 -4.25 4.30
CA GLY A 191 18.30 -4.40 3.86
C GLY A 191 17.89 -3.38 2.79
N LEU A 192 18.30 -2.11 2.95
CA LEU A 192 18.09 -1.07 1.92
C LEU A 192 18.86 -1.38 0.64
N GLN A 193 20.10 -1.86 0.73
CA GLN A 193 20.90 -2.28 -0.43
C GLN A 193 20.32 -3.50 -1.14
N LEU A 194 19.57 -4.36 -0.45
CA LEU A 194 18.83 -5.48 -1.02
C LEU A 194 17.49 -5.05 -1.66
N GLY A 195 17.17 -3.76 -1.60
CA GLY A 195 16.01 -3.19 -2.30
C GLY A 195 14.78 -2.97 -1.44
N GLY A 196 14.90 -2.93 -0.12
CA GLY A 196 13.78 -2.57 0.76
C GLY A 196 13.21 -1.18 0.46
N LEU A 197 11.90 -1.05 0.49
CA LEU A 197 11.15 0.16 0.12
C LEU A 197 11.10 1.21 1.26
N GLY A 198 12.17 1.37 2.01
CA GLY A 198 12.26 2.21 3.20
C GLY A 198 12.42 1.38 4.46
N ILE A 199 12.17 1.96 5.63
CA ILE A 199 12.32 1.29 6.93
C ILE A 199 10.99 1.31 7.68
N GLY A 200 10.50 0.13 8.11
CA GLY A 200 9.31 -0.05 8.93
C GLY A 200 9.64 -0.14 10.42
N VAL A 201 8.84 0.49 11.29
CA VAL A 201 9.11 0.61 12.72
C VAL A 201 7.84 0.45 13.56
N LEU A 202 7.80 -0.54 14.45
CA LEU A 202 6.66 -0.91 15.29
C LEU A 202 6.84 -0.38 16.74
N LEU A 203 6.77 0.93 16.98
CA LEU A 203 7.10 1.52 18.29
C LEU A 203 6.14 1.13 19.40
N ASP A 204 4.82 1.01 19.12
CA ASP A 204 3.83 0.70 20.17
C ASP A 204 3.96 -0.74 20.72
N TYR A 205 4.60 -1.64 19.95
CA TYR A 205 4.96 -2.98 20.42
C TYR A 205 6.23 -3.01 21.25
N MET A 206 7.05 -1.95 21.20
CA MET A 206 8.36 -1.83 21.84
C MET A 206 8.48 -0.49 22.59
N THR A 207 7.38 -0.07 23.24
CA THR A 207 7.21 1.29 23.79
C THR A 207 8.39 1.74 24.65
N GLU A 208 8.81 0.92 25.61
CA GLU A 208 9.92 1.24 26.53
C GLU A 208 11.28 0.71 26.03
N ALA A 209 11.27 -0.19 25.04
CA ALA A 209 12.47 -0.89 24.60
C ALA A 209 13.29 -0.11 23.57
N VAL A 210 12.62 0.62 22.66
CA VAL A 210 13.31 1.42 21.64
C VAL A 210 13.63 2.80 22.20
N THR A 211 14.91 3.10 22.39
CA THR A 211 15.39 4.38 22.90
C THR A 211 15.40 5.47 21.83
N GLU A 212 15.44 6.77 22.25
CA GLU A 212 15.62 7.90 21.32
C GLU A 212 16.88 7.73 20.46
N SER A 213 17.96 7.22 21.02
CA SER A 213 19.22 6.99 20.31
C SER A 213 19.10 5.94 19.21
N GLU A 214 18.37 4.85 19.46
CA GLU A 214 18.06 3.82 18.48
C GLU A 214 17.14 4.35 17.38
N LEU A 215 16.07 5.05 17.77
CA LEU A 215 15.13 5.64 16.82
C LEU A 215 15.81 6.72 15.94
N SER A 216 16.64 7.57 16.55
CA SER A 216 17.45 8.55 15.79
C SER A 216 18.43 7.88 14.81
N MET A 217 18.99 6.72 15.15
CA MET A 217 19.84 5.92 14.25
C MET A 217 19.04 5.43 13.05
N ILE A 218 17.79 4.99 13.22
CA ILE A 218 16.92 4.56 12.13
C ILE A 218 16.69 5.73 11.16
N PHE A 219 16.29 6.90 11.65
CA PHE A 219 16.07 8.08 10.82
C PHE A 219 17.36 8.56 10.13
N ALA A 220 18.50 8.54 10.82
CA ALA A 220 19.78 8.87 10.23
C ALA A 220 20.15 7.89 9.08
N THR A 221 19.88 6.59 9.27
CA THR A 221 20.12 5.58 8.22
C THR A 221 19.18 5.79 7.03
N ALA A 222 17.91 6.09 7.27
CA ALA A 222 16.96 6.41 6.19
C ALA A 222 17.39 7.66 5.40
N ALA A 223 17.91 8.69 6.07
CA ALA A 223 18.45 9.88 5.43
C ALA A 223 19.67 9.59 4.53
N GLU A 224 20.55 8.65 4.91
CA GLU A 224 21.73 8.24 4.10
C GLU A 224 21.29 7.68 2.72
N TYR A 225 20.10 7.08 2.62
CA TYR A 225 19.58 6.45 1.41
C TYR A 225 18.45 7.25 0.75
N ASP A 226 18.11 8.44 1.26
CA ASP A 226 16.96 9.26 0.86
C ASP A 226 15.68 8.42 0.72
N THR A 227 15.39 7.61 1.73
CA THR A 227 14.28 6.66 1.73
C THR A 227 13.30 6.94 2.88
N PRO A 228 12.00 6.61 2.74
CA PRO A 228 11.01 6.87 3.79
C PRO A 228 11.17 5.99 5.04
N VAL A 229 10.61 6.48 6.16
CA VAL A 229 10.33 5.69 7.36
C VAL A 229 8.82 5.58 7.55
N TYR A 230 8.34 4.38 7.88
CA TYR A 230 6.94 4.06 8.13
C TYR A 230 6.79 3.70 9.60
N VAL A 231 5.91 4.38 10.33
CA VAL A 231 5.94 4.31 11.79
C VAL A 231 4.57 3.99 12.38
N HIS A 232 4.49 2.83 13.04
CA HIS A 232 3.49 2.58 14.07
C HIS A 232 3.92 3.34 15.34
N VAL A 233 3.37 4.52 15.54
CA VAL A 233 3.79 5.42 16.63
C VAL A 233 3.42 4.88 18.00
N ARG A 234 4.14 5.28 19.03
CA ARG A 234 3.76 5.03 20.42
C ARG A 234 2.41 5.65 20.72
N ARG A 235 1.53 4.86 21.30
CA ARG A 235 0.18 5.29 21.66
C ARG A 235 0.15 5.76 23.13
N GLY A 236 -0.41 6.93 23.36
CA GLY A 236 -0.72 7.47 24.69
C GLY A 236 -2.20 7.30 25.04
N MET A 237 -2.67 8.13 25.98
CA MET A 237 -4.10 8.27 26.27
C MET A 237 -4.84 8.86 25.05
N PRO A 238 -6.19 8.72 24.97
CA PRO A 238 -6.94 9.24 23.83
C PRO A 238 -6.58 10.70 23.51
N GLY A 239 -6.14 10.92 22.27
CA GLY A 239 -5.76 12.25 21.79
C GLY A 239 -4.37 12.75 22.18
N ASP A 240 -3.60 12.01 22.99
CA ASP A 240 -2.22 12.37 23.35
C ASP A 240 -1.31 12.34 22.10
N PRO A 241 -0.71 13.47 21.70
CA PRO A 241 0.13 13.54 20.52
C PRO A 241 1.61 13.23 20.77
N THR A 242 2.00 12.81 21.96
CA THR A 242 3.43 12.68 22.36
C THR A 242 4.20 11.76 21.41
N GLY A 243 3.64 10.61 21.04
CA GLY A 243 4.27 9.69 20.10
C GLY A 243 4.36 10.25 18.67
N LEU A 244 3.39 11.06 18.25
CA LEU A 244 3.47 11.80 16.99
C LEU A 244 4.56 12.88 17.05
N ASP A 245 4.62 13.65 18.14
CA ASP A 245 5.60 14.73 18.30
C ASP A 245 7.03 14.21 18.27
N GLU A 246 7.29 13.04 18.88
CA GLU A 246 8.58 12.36 18.82
C GLU A 246 9.00 12.09 17.36
N VAL A 247 8.10 11.53 16.58
CA VAL A 247 8.37 11.18 15.18
C VAL A 247 8.50 12.41 14.30
N ILE A 248 7.66 13.44 14.49
CA ILE A 248 7.79 14.73 13.79
C ILE A 248 9.17 15.36 14.05
N ALA A 249 9.61 15.39 15.30
CA ALA A 249 10.91 15.97 15.65
C ALA A 249 12.09 15.26 14.99
N LEU A 250 12.01 13.93 14.84
CA LEU A 250 13.03 13.13 14.16
C LEU A 250 12.98 13.32 12.64
N ALA A 251 11.78 13.32 12.05
CA ALA A 251 11.59 13.60 10.63
C ALA A 251 12.16 14.96 10.24
N GLU A 252 11.89 16.01 11.01
CA GLU A 252 12.45 17.35 10.81
C GLU A 252 13.97 17.40 11.01
N ARG A 253 14.48 16.77 12.09
CA ARG A 253 15.92 16.75 12.41
C ARG A 253 16.75 16.11 11.31
N HIS A 254 16.26 15.01 10.73
CA HIS A 254 16.99 14.22 9.73
C HIS A 254 16.57 14.50 8.28
N GLY A 255 15.51 15.29 8.06
CA GLY A 255 14.98 15.58 6.72
C GLY A 255 14.35 14.38 6.02
N VAL A 256 13.85 13.40 6.78
CA VAL A 256 13.36 12.12 6.27
C VAL A 256 11.86 12.19 5.98
N ALA A 257 11.47 11.69 4.81
CA ALA A 257 10.06 11.46 4.48
C ALA A 257 9.47 10.40 5.43
N THR A 258 8.35 10.70 6.08
CA THR A 258 7.81 9.84 7.12
C THR A 258 6.31 9.62 6.96
N LEU A 259 5.86 8.37 7.02
CA LEU A 259 4.46 8.00 7.02
C LEU A 259 4.07 7.53 8.43
N ILE A 260 3.03 8.16 8.98
CA ILE A 260 2.39 7.73 10.22
C ILE A 260 1.31 6.72 9.87
N CYS A 261 1.43 5.50 10.38
CA CYS A 261 0.50 4.42 10.08
C CYS A 261 -0.84 4.60 10.80
N HIS A 262 -1.95 4.16 10.19
CA HIS A 262 -3.32 4.07 10.73
C HIS A 262 -3.68 5.19 11.73
N ILE A 263 -3.52 6.45 11.29
CA ILE A 263 -3.59 7.63 12.17
C ILE A 263 -4.89 7.72 13.00
N THR A 264 -6.04 7.33 12.42
CA THR A 264 -7.32 7.36 13.14
C THR A 264 -7.31 6.43 14.35
N HIS A 265 -6.66 5.26 14.20
CA HIS A 265 -6.51 4.27 15.26
C HIS A 265 -5.52 4.72 16.35
N SER A 266 -4.54 5.53 15.99
CA SER A 266 -3.54 6.05 16.93
C SER A 266 -4.00 7.33 17.64
N ALA A 267 -4.58 8.28 16.90
CA ALA A 267 -5.02 9.57 17.42
C ALA A 267 -6.37 9.53 18.14
N MET A 268 -7.25 8.57 17.77
CA MET A 268 -8.62 8.44 18.30
C MET A 268 -9.37 9.78 18.23
N GLY A 269 -9.99 10.25 19.30
CA GLY A 269 -10.68 11.54 19.38
C GLY A 269 -9.79 12.77 19.19
N GLY A 270 -8.47 12.61 19.12
CA GLY A 270 -7.50 13.68 18.86
C GLY A 270 -7.14 13.88 17.39
N ILE A 271 -7.87 13.23 16.46
CA ILE A 271 -7.49 13.22 15.03
C ILE A 271 -7.27 14.62 14.44
N GLY A 272 -8.13 15.60 14.73
CA GLY A 272 -7.98 16.97 14.23
C GLY A 272 -6.70 17.66 14.76
N VAL A 273 -6.32 17.40 16.00
CA VAL A 273 -5.06 17.90 16.59
C VAL A 273 -3.86 17.28 15.90
N TRP A 274 -3.88 15.96 15.68
CA TRP A 274 -2.79 15.23 15.04
C TRP A 274 -2.57 15.70 13.59
N LEU A 275 -3.64 15.83 12.80
CA LEU A 275 -3.56 16.33 11.43
C LEU A 275 -3.04 17.76 11.37
N SER A 276 -3.49 18.64 12.30
CA SER A 276 -2.99 20.02 12.39
C SER A 276 -1.49 20.07 12.71
N LYS A 277 -0.96 19.15 13.51
CA LYS A 277 0.48 19.05 13.79
C LYS A 277 1.26 18.60 12.55
N ILE A 278 0.75 17.65 11.79
CA ILE A 278 1.34 17.21 10.50
C ILE A 278 1.36 18.40 9.52
N ASP A 279 0.27 19.14 9.37
CA ASP A 279 0.20 20.32 8.50
C ASP A 279 1.21 21.40 8.93
N ALA A 280 1.32 21.64 10.23
CA ALA A 280 2.29 22.59 10.78
C ALA A 280 3.74 22.16 10.51
N ALA A 281 4.07 20.88 10.67
CA ALA A 281 5.40 20.34 10.34
C ALA A 281 5.70 20.45 8.83
N ASN A 282 4.75 20.07 7.99
CA ASN A 282 4.87 20.17 6.53
C ASN A 282 5.03 21.64 6.07
N SER A 283 4.36 22.58 6.74
CA SER A 283 4.53 24.02 6.48
C SER A 283 5.93 24.53 6.84
N ARG A 284 6.68 23.85 7.72
CA ARG A 284 8.08 24.11 8.04
C ARG A 284 9.06 23.38 7.10
N GLY A 285 8.57 22.57 6.18
CA GLY A 285 9.37 21.84 5.19
C GLY A 285 9.58 20.36 5.50
N ALA A 286 8.91 19.81 6.51
CA ALA A 286 8.86 18.37 6.71
C ALA A 286 8.12 17.66 5.55
N ARG A 287 8.36 16.36 5.39
CA ARG A 287 7.67 15.50 4.42
C ARG A 287 6.94 14.40 5.18
N ILE A 288 5.83 14.74 5.83
CA ILE A 288 5.06 13.80 6.66
C ILE A 288 3.69 13.59 6.03
N THR A 289 3.31 12.33 5.93
CA THR A 289 1.98 11.92 5.49
C THR A 289 1.42 10.82 6.38
N THR A 290 0.20 10.37 6.09
CA THR A 290 -0.47 9.36 6.88
C THR A 290 -1.50 8.60 6.05
N GLU A 291 -1.96 7.48 6.59
CA GLU A 291 -3.07 6.69 6.08
C GLU A 291 -4.05 6.33 7.18
N THR A 292 -5.21 5.83 6.79
CA THR A 292 -6.25 5.35 7.67
C THR A 292 -6.90 4.07 7.11
N LEU A 293 -7.54 3.32 7.99
CA LEU A 293 -8.30 2.12 7.64
C LEU A 293 -9.76 2.48 7.42
N SER A 294 -10.47 1.71 6.60
CA SER A 294 -11.91 1.91 6.39
C SER A 294 -12.77 1.16 7.41
N TYR A 295 -12.22 0.20 8.14
CA TYR A 295 -12.86 -0.52 9.24
C TYR A 295 -12.49 0.08 10.59
N LEU A 296 -13.33 -0.15 11.62
CA LEU A 296 -13.31 0.61 12.87
C LEU A 296 -12.73 -0.15 14.08
N ALA A 297 -12.30 -1.41 13.92
CA ALA A 297 -11.60 -2.12 14.99
C ALA A 297 -10.11 -2.21 14.72
N GLY A 298 -9.30 -2.08 15.77
CA GLY A 298 -7.90 -2.45 15.71
C GLY A 298 -7.73 -3.97 15.75
N GLY A 299 -6.81 -4.50 14.95
CA GLY A 299 -6.45 -5.92 14.94
C GLY A 299 -5.02 -6.10 15.44
N THR A 300 -4.81 -6.92 16.48
CA THR A 300 -3.46 -7.18 17.00
C THR A 300 -3.41 -8.48 17.81
N SER A 301 -2.21 -8.86 18.29
CA SER A 301 -2.05 -9.96 19.23
C SER A 301 -2.70 -9.64 20.59
N ILE A 302 -3.37 -10.62 21.18
CA ILE A 302 -3.90 -10.51 22.56
C ILE A 302 -2.79 -10.27 23.60
N ALA A 303 -1.54 -10.58 23.27
CA ALA A 303 -0.37 -10.35 24.12
C ALA A 303 0.49 -9.14 23.66
N ALA A 304 -0.03 -8.25 22.82
CA ALA A 304 0.64 -7.00 22.49
C ALA A 304 0.91 -6.16 23.76
N ASP A 305 1.99 -5.39 23.75
CA ASP A 305 2.46 -4.59 24.90
C ASP A 305 1.35 -3.79 25.57
N VAL A 306 0.49 -3.16 24.77
CA VAL A 306 -0.65 -2.37 25.24
C VAL A 306 -1.61 -3.19 26.11
N PHE A 307 -1.81 -4.48 25.82
CA PHE A 307 -2.74 -5.36 26.55
C PHE A 307 -2.10 -6.05 27.76
N VAL A 308 -0.78 -6.14 27.82
CA VAL A 308 -0.05 -6.83 28.90
C VAL A 308 0.49 -5.85 29.93
N ASN A 309 1.06 -4.74 29.49
CA ASN A 309 1.86 -3.86 30.33
C ASN A 309 1.20 -2.49 30.62
N ARG A 310 0.06 -2.20 29.98
CA ARG A 310 -0.55 -0.87 30.04
C ARG A 310 -2.04 -0.96 30.41
N ASP A 311 -2.63 0.16 30.85
CA ASP A 311 -4.08 0.25 31.08
C ASP A 311 -4.83 0.45 29.76
N TRP A 312 -4.95 -0.63 28.98
CA TRP A 312 -5.56 -0.61 27.65
C TRP A 312 -7.04 -0.17 27.69
N ARG A 313 -7.76 -0.45 28.77
CA ARG A 313 -9.17 -0.02 28.90
C ARG A 313 -9.26 1.50 28.97
N ALA A 314 -8.39 2.13 29.73
CA ALA A 314 -8.32 3.60 29.78
C ALA A 314 -7.79 4.20 28.46
N ILE A 315 -6.82 3.53 27.78
CA ILE A 315 -6.25 3.97 26.51
C ILE A 315 -7.28 3.93 25.39
N PHE A 316 -8.08 2.87 25.30
CA PHE A 316 -9.05 2.70 24.20
C PHE A 316 -10.45 3.15 24.56
N ASP A 317 -10.74 3.47 25.84
CA ASP A 317 -12.08 3.80 26.36
C ASP A 317 -13.10 2.69 26.07
N ILE A 318 -12.71 1.40 26.30
CA ILE A 318 -13.51 0.19 26.11
C ILE A 318 -13.31 -0.78 27.26
N ASP A 319 -14.11 -1.88 27.28
CA ASP A 319 -13.93 -2.97 28.25
C ASP A 319 -13.79 -4.33 27.51
N TYR A 320 -13.74 -5.41 28.24
CA TYR A 320 -13.54 -6.78 27.70
C TYR A 320 -14.63 -7.16 26.68
N GLU A 321 -15.87 -6.72 26.88
CA GLU A 321 -17.00 -7.01 26.02
C GLU A 321 -16.90 -6.34 24.62
N ASP A 322 -16.00 -5.37 24.46
CA ASP A 322 -15.70 -4.72 23.18
C ASP A 322 -14.55 -5.42 22.41
N VAL A 323 -14.06 -6.54 22.95
CA VAL A 323 -12.97 -7.31 22.33
C VAL A 323 -13.51 -8.61 21.75
N GLN A 324 -13.21 -8.84 20.47
CA GLN A 324 -13.59 -10.05 19.75
C GLN A 324 -12.38 -10.96 19.54
N TRP A 325 -12.52 -12.23 19.87
CA TRP A 325 -11.53 -13.28 19.57
C TRP A 325 -11.56 -13.62 18.09
N VAL A 326 -10.51 -13.26 17.36
CA VAL A 326 -10.48 -13.39 15.90
C VAL A 326 -10.67 -14.83 15.41
N PRO A 327 -10.00 -15.88 15.97
CA PRO A 327 -10.10 -17.25 15.43
C PRO A 327 -11.53 -17.80 15.34
N THR A 328 -12.42 -17.41 16.24
CA THR A 328 -13.82 -17.90 16.27
C THR A 328 -14.85 -16.83 16.01
N GLY A 329 -14.49 -15.55 16.19
CA GLY A 329 -15.41 -14.40 16.13
C GLY A 329 -16.23 -14.21 17.41
N GLU A 330 -15.92 -14.90 18.52
CA GLU A 330 -16.64 -14.71 19.79
C GLU A 330 -16.23 -13.40 20.49
N TRP A 331 -17.20 -12.78 21.17
CA TRP A 331 -16.94 -11.65 22.07
C TRP A 331 -16.44 -12.16 23.41
N LEU A 332 -15.46 -11.44 24.01
CA LEU A 332 -14.79 -11.90 25.24
C LEU A 332 -15.41 -11.25 26.47
N ASP A 333 -15.35 -11.96 27.57
CA ASP A 333 -15.43 -11.44 28.94
C ASP A 333 -14.03 -11.40 29.57
N GLU A 334 -13.89 -10.77 30.73
CA GLU A 334 -12.62 -10.70 31.46
C GLU A 334 -11.97 -12.07 31.65
N LYS A 335 -12.75 -13.06 32.06
CA LYS A 335 -12.26 -14.40 32.34
C LYS A 335 -11.67 -15.06 31.08
N ARG A 336 -12.40 -14.98 29.96
CA ARG A 336 -11.96 -15.53 28.69
C ARG A 336 -10.77 -14.78 28.12
N PHE A 337 -10.77 -13.46 28.18
CA PHE A 337 -9.66 -12.63 27.76
C PHE A 337 -8.38 -13.03 28.46
N LEU A 338 -8.38 -13.07 29.81
CA LEU A 338 -7.22 -13.46 30.61
C LEU A 338 -6.82 -14.93 30.43
N GLN A 339 -7.77 -15.82 30.14
CA GLN A 339 -7.48 -17.19 29.79
C GLN A 339 -6.74 -17.28 28.46
N TYR A 340 -7.29 -16.69 27.39
CA TYR A 340 -6.74 -16.76 26.04
C TYR A 340 -5.40 -16.04 25.92
N GLN A 341 -5.21 -14.94 26.64
CA GLN A 341 -3.93 -14.25 26.70
C GLN A 341 -2.80 -15.15 27.23
N ARG A 342 -3.11 -16.06 28.18
CA ARG A 342 -2.13 -17.03 28.68
C ARG A 342 -1.96 -18.26 27.79
N GLU A 343 -3.06 -18.75 27.22
CA GLU A 343 -3.07 -20.02 26.46
C GLU A 343 -2.68 -19.84 24.99
N PHE A 344 -3.01 -18.69 24.40
CA PHE A 344 -2.84 -18.39 22.97
C PHE A 344 -2.22 -17.01 22.73
N PRO A 345 -1.05 -16.70 23.28
CA PRO A 345 -0.49 -15.33 23.25
C PRO A 345 -0.15 -14.82 21.85
N THR A 346 -0.05 -15.68 20.84
CA THR A 346 0.21 -15.29 19.44
C THR A 346 -1.06 -15.08 18.62
N SER A 347 -2.23 -15.37 19.19
CA SER A 347 -3.50 -15.22 18.48
C SER A 347 -3.99 -13.78 18.45
N SER A 348 -4.77 -13.48 17.42
CA SER A 348 -5.30 -12.16 17.15
C SER A 348 -6.61 -11.87 17.87
N ILE A 349 -6.78 -10.60 18.24
CA ILE A 349 -8.06 -10.01 18.68
C ILE A 349 -8.41 -8.83 17.79
N ASN A 350 -9.71 -8.56 17.66
CA ASN A 350 -10.25 -7.27 17.19
C ASN A 350 -10.78 -6.52 18.40
N HIS A 351 -10.31 -5.29 18.63
CA HIS A 351 -10.82 -4.42 19.69
C HIS A 351 -11.53 -3.22 19.07
N HIS A 352 -12.81 -3.06 19.42
CA HIS A 352 -13.74 -2.16 18.76
C HIS A 352 -13.81 -0.82 19.50
N TYR A 353 -12.92 0.13 19.16
CA TYR A 353 -12.80 1.41 19.86
C TYR A 353 -12.88 2.64 18.95
N VAL A 354 -12.65 2.47 17.64
CA VAL A 354 -12.65 3.60 16.71
C VAL A 354 -14.07 4.03 16.40
N LYS A 355 -14.35 5.32 16.51
CA LYS A 355 -15.66 5.90 16.19
C LYS A 355 -15.69 6.39 14.74
N GLU A 356 -16.81 6.16 14.05
CA GLU A 356 -16.95 6.53 12.63
C GLU A 356 -16.76 8.02 12.38
N GLU A 357 -17.16 8.88 13.34
CA GLU A 357 -16.93 10.33 13.23
C GLU A 357 -15.44 10.71 13.15
N TRP A 358 -14.55 9.99 13.84
CA TRP A 358 -13.10 10.23 13.77
C TRP A 358 -12.55 9.85 12.40
N LEU A 359 -13.00 8.74 11.84
CA LEU A 359 -12.63 8.33 10.50
C LEU A 359 -13.15 9.31 9.44
N VAL A 360 -14.41 9.75 9.55
CA VAL A 360 -14.97 10.75 8.63
C VAL A 360 -14.20 12.09 8.71
N GLU A 361 -13.76 12.49 9.90
CA GLU A 361 -12.90 13.67 10.07
C GLU A 361 -11.55 13.46 9.39
N ALA A 362 -10.90 12.33 9.63
CA ALA A 362 -9.63 11.96 8.99
C ALA A 362 -9.73 11.95 7.46
N LEU A 363 -10.79 11.36 6.93
CA LEU A 363 -11.04 11.29 5.48
C LEU A 363 -11.27 12.66 4.82
N LYS A 364 -11.57 13.72 5.56
CA LYS A 364 -11.66 15.08 5.01
C LYS A 364 -10.30 15.73 4.79
N TRP A 365 -9.23 15.21 5.40
CA TRP A 365 -7.87 15.72 5.17
C TRP A 365 -7.39 15.35 3.76
N PRO A 366 -6.95 16.34 2.93
CA PRO A 366 -6.67 16.10 1.51
C PRO A 366 -5.56 15.08 1.23
N GLY A 367 -4.58 14.98 2.12
CA GLY A 367 -3.45 14.05 2.01
C GLY A 367 -3.71 12.65 2.53
N MET A 368 -4.90 12.35 3.07
CA MET A 368 -5.22 11.05 3.65
C MET A 368 -5.19 9.95 2.60
N MET A 369 -4.37 8.93 2.80
CA MET A 369 -4.43 7.67 2.05
C MET A 369 -5.31 6.66 2.79
N VAL A 370 -5.74 5.61 2.09
CA VAL A 370 -6.48 4.50 2.68
C VAL A 370 -5.73 3.20 2.41
N SER A 371 -5.56 2.39 3.42
CA SER A 371 -4.88 1.10 3.39
C SER A 371 -5.67 0.03 4.13
N THR A 372 -5.22 -1.20 4.09
CA THR A 372 -5.97 -2.32 4.68
C THR A 372 -5.58 -2.61 6.13
N ASP A 373 -4.31 -2.58 6.48
CA ASP A 373 -3.77 -3.17 7.72
C ASP A 373 -4.32 -4.60 7.92
N ALA A 374 -4.36 -5.34 6.79
CA ALA A 374 -4.93 -6.67 6.77
C ALA A 374 -4.02 -7.65 7.50
N LEU A 375 -4.58 -8.33 8.50
CA LEU A 375 -3.92 -9.45 9.14
C LEU A 375 -3.87 -10.65 8.20
N PRO A 376 -2.82 -11.50 8.27
CA PRO A 376 -2.67 -12.60 7.34
C PRO A 376 -3.76 -13.66 7.48
N ALA A 377 -4.12 -14.26 6.35
CA ALA A 377 -4.96 -15.44 6.29
C ALA A 377 -4.21 -16.54 5.55
N PHE A 378 -4.06 -17.69 6.16
CA PHE A 378 -3.36 -18.84 5.60
C PHE A 378 -4.35 -19.89 5.08
N ASP A 379 -5.49 -20.02 5.73
CA ASP A 379 -6.59 -20.92 5.35
C ASP A 379 -7.96 -20.28 5.70
N LEU A 380 -9.05 -20.95 5.32
CA LEU A 380 -10.42 -20.49 5.58
C LEU A 380 -10.97 -20.92 6.95
N GLU A 381 -10.26 -21.78 7.68
CA GLU A 381 -10.73 -22.32 8.97
C GLU A 381 -10.44 -21.34 10.10
N VAL A 382 -9.31 -20.62 10.04
CA VAL A 382 -8.92 -19.58 11.00
C VAL A 382 -9.34 -18.22 10.47
N LYS A 383 -10.24 -17.56 11.18
CA LYS A 383 -10.71 -16.23 10.79
C LYS A 383 -9.63 -15.16 10.97
N THR A 384 -9.80 -14.05 10.29
CA THR A 384 -8.98 -12.84 10.40
C THR A 384 -9.89 -11.60 10.52
N ASN A 385 -9.35 -10.40 10.31
CA ASN A 385 -10.18 -9.19 10.20
C ASN A 385 -10.75 -9.05 8.77
N PRO A 386 -11.86 -8.31 8.58
CA PRO A 386 -12.50 -8.14 7.28
C PRO A 386 -11.69 -7.26 6.31
N ASN A 387 -10.69 -6.58 6.80
CA ASN A 387 -9.84 -5.66 6.04
C ASN A 387 -9.18 -6.35 4.82
N ILE A 388 -8.91 -7.67 4.95
CA ILE A 388 -8.26 -8.48 3.91
C ILE A 388 -9.08 -8.58 2.61
N ALA A 389 -10.42 -8.48 2.68
CA ALA A 389 -11.30 -8.79 1.56
C ALA A 389 -12.22 -7.63 1.14
N GLY A 390 -12.22 -6.50 1.86
CA GLY A 390 -13.24 -5.52 1.61
C GLY A 390 -12.86 -4.05 1.82
N THR A 391 -11.64 -3.71 2.18
CA THR A 391 -11.25 -2.34 2.56
C THR A 391 -11.56 -1.30 1.49
N TYR A 392 -11.22 -1.55 0.24
CA TYR A 392 -11.39 -0.55 -0.82
C TYR A 392 -12.82 -0.46 -1.31
N ALA A 393 -13.52 -1.60 -1.42
CA ALA A 393 -14.93 -1.60 -1.74
C ALA A 393 -15.76 -1.00 -0.59
N HIS A 394 -15.40 -1.20 0.68
CA HIS A 394 -16.00 -0.53 1.83
C HIS A 394 -15.78 0.98 1.78
N PHE A 395 -14.54 1.41 1.52
CA PHE A 395 -14.21 2.83 1.40
C PHE A 395 -15.01 3.50 0.27
N LEU A 396 -15.00 2.93 -0.94
CA LEU A 396 -15.70 3.50 -2.09
C LEU A 396 -17.22 3.41 -1.96
N GLY A 397 -17.75 2.31 -1.44
CA GLY A 397 -19.19 2.12 -1.23
C GLY A 397 -19.72 2.97 -0.08
N ARG A 398 -19.18 2.79 1.13
CA ARG A 398 -19.70 3.42 2.35
C ARG A 398 -19.35 4.91 2.43
N TYR A 399 -18.06 5.26 2.32
CA TYR A 399 -17.62 6.64 2.61
C TYR A 399 -17.73 7.57 1.41
N VAL A 400 -17.45 7.06 0.20
CA VAL A 400 -17.51 7.89 -1.01
C VAL A 400 -18.95 7.96 -1.54
N ARG A 401 -19.60 6.82 -1.83
CA ARG A 401 -20.94 6.80 -2.43
C ARG A 401 -22.02 7.12 -1.40
N ASP A 402 -22.14 6.31 -0.32
CA ASP A 402 -23.32 6.35 0.55
C ASP A 402 -23.31 7.55 1.50
N LEU A 403 -22.16 7.86 2.13
CA LEU A 403 -22.01 9.02 3.01
C LEU A 403 -21.60 10.29 2.27
N GLY A 404 -21.12 10.21 1.04
CA GLY A 404 -20.72 11.37 0.25
C GLY A 404 -19.63 12.22 0.91
N VAL A 405 -18.69 11.59 1.65
CA VAL A 405 -17.62 12.30 2.36
C VAL A 405 -16.71 13.05 1.37
N MET A 406 -16.58 12.54 0.15
CA MET A 406 -15.83 13.15 -0.94
C MET A 406 -16.32 12.68 -2.32
N PRO A 407 -16.01 13.43 -3.42
CA PRO A 407 -16.26 12.95 -4.78
C PRO A 407 -15.49 11.67 -5.11
N LEU A 408 -16.01 10.84 -6.02
CA LEU A 408 -15.39 9.58 -6.44
C LEU A 408 -13.93 9.77 -6.93
N MET A 409 -13.66 10.82 -7.71
CA MET A 409 -12.30 11.15 -8.20
C MET A 409 -11.31 11.34 -7.03
N ASP A 410 -11.74 12.00 -5.96
CA ASP A 410 -10.91 12.20 -4.77
C ASP A 410 -10.74 10.90 -3.97
N GLY A 411 -11.77 10.06 -3.92
CA GLY A 411 -11.67 8.72 -3.35
C GLY A 411 -10.65 7.87 -4.10
N LEU A 412 -10.72 7.83 -5.42
CA LEU A 412 -9.75 7.11 -6.26
C LEU A 412 -8.32 7.64 -6.07
N ARG A 413 -8.15 8.96 -5.97
CA ARG A 413 -6.82 9.56 -5.71
C ARG A 413 -6.16 9.01 -4.46
N ARG A 414 -6.92 8.77 -3.38
CA ARG A 414 -6.42 8.32 -2.07
C ARG A 414 -5.93 6.89 -2.05
N ILE A 415 -6.42 6.07 -2.98
CA ILE A 415 -6.12 4.63 -3.04
C ILE A 415 -5.29 4.26 -4.27
N THR A 416 -4.90 5.24 -5.09
CA THR A 416 -4.12 5.02 -6.32
C THR A 416 -2.98 6.00 -6.46
N LEU A 417 -3.27 7.28 -6.74
CA LEU A 417 -2.27 8.30 -7.07
C LEU A 417 -1.43 8.73 -5.86
N LEU A 418 -2.07 9.04 -4.72
CA LEU A 418 -1.33 9.47 -3.52
C LEU A 418 -0.34 8.40 -3.03
N PRO A 419 -0.73 7.11 -2.90
CA PRO A 419 0.22 6.05 -2.58
C PRO A 419 1.36 5.95 -3.60
N ALA A 420 1.07 6.02 -4.92
CA ALA A 420 2.09 5.94 -5.96
C ALA A 420 3.07 7.13 -5.89
N GLN A 421 2.57 8.35 -5.72
CA GLN A 421 3.39 9.55 -5.57
C GLN A 421 4.25 9.51 -4.31
N TRP A 422 3.70 9.02 -3.19
CA TRP A 422 4.47 8.85 -1.95
C TRP A 422 5.59 7.83 -2.13
N LEU A 423 5.28 6.68 -2.71
CA LEU A 423 6.21 5.58 -2.91
C LEU A 423 7.29 5.87 -3.96
N SER A 424 7.08 6.83 -4.86
CA SER A 424 8.11 7.26 -5.83
C SER A 424 9.37 7.83 -5.15
N GLN A 425 9.26 8.24 -3.88
CA GLN A 425 10.41 8.63 -3.05
C GLN A 425 11.25 7.40 -2.61
N ALA A 426 10.65 6.22 -2.52
CA ALA A 426 11.34 4.99 -2.18
C ALA A 426 11.87 4.27 -3.44
N SER A 427 11.10 4.31 -4.54
CA SER A 427 11.49 3.61 -5.78
C SER A 427 10.80 4.20 -7.01
N SER A 428 11.58 4.44 -8.07
CA SER A 428 11.09 4.95 -9.35
C SER A 428 10.08 4.02 -10.06
N VAL A 429 9.95 2.76 -9.63
CA VAL A 429 8.95 1.83 -10.19
C VAL A 429 7.51 2.32 -9.95
N PHE A 430 7.29 3.22 -8.99
CA PHE A 430 5.99 3.80 -8.68
C PHE A 430 5.64 5.04 -9.51
N GLU A 431 6.57 5.63 -10.25
CA GLU A 431 6.33 6.83 -11.07
C GLU A 431 5.31 6.61 -12.18
N THR A 432 5.13 5.37 -12.64
CA THR A 432 4.17 5.01 -13.69
C THR A 432 2.90 4.35 -13.18
N LYS A 433 2.73 4.20 -11.85
CA LYS A 433 1.56 3.59 -11.21
C LYS A 433 0.55 4.65 -10.74
N GLY A 434 -0.67 4.22 -10.41
CA GLY A 434 -1.71 5.06 -9.82
C GLY A 434 -2.34 6.10 -10.78
N ARG A 435 -2.17 5.94 -12.11
CA ARG A 435 -2.64 6.88 -13.14
C ARG A 435 -3.08 6.18 -14.43
N ILE A 436 -3.91 6.84 -15.23
CA ILE A 436 -4.31 6.35 -16.55
C ILE A 436 -3.82 7.32 -17.61
N GLN A 437 -2.58 7.16 -18.06
CA GLN A 437 -1.92 7.99 -19.05
C GLN A 437 -1.11 7.14 -20.01
N VAL A 438 -0.83 7.65 -21.20
CA VAL A 438 0.07 6.96 -22.14
C VAL A 438 1.47 6.87 -21.52
N GLY A 439 1.99 5.65 -21.45
CA GLY A 439 3.26 5.32 -20.77
C GLY A 439 3.11 4.74 -19.37
N ALA A 440 1.96 4.93 -18.74
CA ALA A 440 1.68 4.36 -17.41
C ALA A 440 1.57 2.82 -17.46
N ASP A 441 1.72 2.20 -16.30
CA ASP A 441 1.45 0.78 -16.11
C ASP A 441 -0.04 0.49 -16.35
N ALA A 442 -0.33 -0.62 -16.99
CA ALA A 442 -1.70 -1.06 -17.19
C ALA A 442 -2.18 -1.91 -16.00
N ASP A 443 -2.03 -1.36 -14.79
CA ASP A 443 -2.65 -1.84 -13.57
C ASP A 443 -3.97 -1.09 -13.42
N LEU A 444 -5.09 -1.79 -13.63
CA LEU A 444 -6.40 -1.16 -13.79
C LEU A 444 -7.49 -1.93 -13.05
N VAL A 445 -8.45 -1.19 -12.50
CA VAL A 445 -9.70 -1.75 -11.95
C VAL A 445 -10.88 -1.23 -12.75
N ILE A 446 -11.78 -2.15 -13.11
CA ILE A 446 -13.04 -1.85 -13.80
C ILE A 446 -14.17 -2.24 -12.86
N PHE A 447 -14.98 -1.30 -12.44
CA PHE A 447 -16.00 -1.52 -11.42
C PHE A 447 -17.27 -0.70 -11.67
N ASP A 448 -18.35 -1.16 -11.09
CA ASP A 448 -19.63 -0.44 -11.04
C ASP A 448 -19.67 0.44 -9.78
N SER A 449 -19.63 1.76 -9.96
CA SER A 449 -19.65 2.73 -8.86
C SER A 449 -20.97 2.75 -8.07
N GLU A 450 -22.06 2.29 -8.67
CA GLU A 450 -23.37 2.25 -8.01
C GLU A 450 -23.53 1.03 -7.08
N THR A 451 -22.81 -0.05 -7.36
CA THR A 451 -22.98 -1.33 -6.65
C THR A 451 -21.76 -1.78 -5.87
N ILE A 452 -20.60 -1.12 -6.04
CA ILE A 452 -19.38 -1.50 -5.30
C ILE A 452 -19.61 -1.45 -3.80
N ALA A 453 -19.33 -2.57 -3.13
CA ALA A 453 -19.48 -2.70 -1.67
C ALA A 453 -18.66 -3.88 -1.13
N ALA A 454 -18.18 -3.74 0.10
CA ALA A 454 -17.66 -4.86 0.87
C ALA A 454 -18.78 -5.81 1.30
N ARG A 455 -18.47 -7.08 1.39
CA ARG A 455 -19.31 -8.11 2.01
C ARG A 455 -18.66 -8.72 3.23
N ALA A 456 -17.34 -8.51 3.38
CA ALA A 456 -16.58 -8.98 4.52
C ALA A 456 -16.97 -8.20 5.78
N GLU A 457 -17.23 -8.94 6.87
CA GLU A 457 -17.61 -8.42 8.18
C GLU A 457 -16.77 -9.07 9.27
N TYR A 458 -16.74 -8.45 10.47
CA TYR A 458 -16.12 -9.06 11.63
C TYR A 458 -16.86 -10.37 11.97
N GLY A 459 -16.10 -11.47 12.02
CA GLY A 459 -16.64 -12.82 12.19
C GLY A 459 -17.01 -13.55 10.90
N ASP A 460 -17.09 -12.86 9.74
CA ASP A 460 -17.20 -13.46 8.40
C ASP A 460 -16.29 -12.71 7.38
N PRO A 461 -14.95 -12.79 7.55
CA PRO A 461 -14.00 -11.93 6.85
C PRO A 461 -13.71 -12.33 5.40
N TYR A 462 -14.10 -13.54 4.97
CA TYR A 462 -13.68 -14.11 3.68
C TYR A 462 -14.70 -13.94 2.56
N GLN A 463 -15.59 -12.96 2.68
CA GLN A 463 -16.57 -12.63 1.66
C GLN A 463 -15.97 -11.66 0.62
N PRO A 464 -15.78 -12.08 -0.64
CA PRO A 464 -15.29 -11.17 -1.68
C PRO A 464 -16.19 -9.96 -1.89
N SER A 465 -15.59 -8.84 -2.21
CA SER A 465 -16.29 -7.60 -2.56
C SER A 465 -17.19 -7.77 -3.80
N VAL A 466 -18.24 -6.97 -3.90
CA VAL A 466 -19.12 -6.89 -5.07
C VAL A 466 -18.89 -5.60 -5.85
N GLY A 467 -19.32 -5.59 -7.11
CA GLY A 467 -19.21 -4.43 -7.99
C GLY A 467 -17.88 -4.32 -8.75
N ILE A 468 -16.85 -5.09 -8.40
CA ILE A 468 -15.60 -5.16 -9.16
C ILE A 468 -15.75 -6.17 -10.28
N ALA A 469 -15.73 -5.69 -11.54
CA ALA A 469 -15.92 -6.53 -12.70
C ALA A 469 -14.59 -7.12 -13.23
N HIS A 470 -13.56 -6.29 -13.36
CA HIS A 470 -12.26 -6.75 -13.86
C HIS A 470 -11.11 -6.06 -13.13
N VAL A 471 -10.02 -6.82 -12.95
CA VAL A 471 -8.74 -6.30 -12.46
C VAL A 471 -7.64 -6.74 -13.41
N LEU A 472 -6.82 -5.80 -13.84
CA LEU A 472 -5.65 -6.05 -14.68
C LEU A 472 -4.38 -5.67 -13.92
N VAL A 473 -3.39 -6.54 -13.95
CA VAL A 473 -2.04 -6.29 -13.43
C VAL A 473 -1.05 -6.45 -14.59
N ALA A 474 -0.21 -5.47 -14.80
CA ALA A 474 0.69 -5.40 -15.96
C ALA A 474 -0.04 -5.71 -17.28
N GLY A 475 -1.25 -5.18 -17.47
CA GLY A 475 -2.11 -5.35 -18.63
C GLY A 475 -2.72 -6.74 -18.81
N ARG A 476 -2.56 -7.65 -17.85
CA ARG A 476 -3.10 -9.01 -17.88
C ARG A 476 -4.28 -9.12 -16.90
N PRO A 477 -5.47 -9.54 -17.34
CA PRO A 477 -6.59 -9.74 -16.44
C PRO A 477 -6.30 -10.84 -15.42
N VAL A 478 -6.41 -10.49 -14.13
CA VAL A 478 -6.36 -11.42 -12.98
C VAL A 478 -7.74 -11.63 -12.37
N VAL A 479 -8.69 -10.69 -12.62
CA VAL A 479 -10.11 -10.84 -12.32
C VAL A 479 -10.90 -10.55 -13.60
N VAL A 480 -11.87 -11.41 -13.92
CA VAL A 480 -12.78 -11.29 -15.09
C VAL A 480 -14.20 -11.60 -14.64
N ASN A 481 -15.13 -10.67 -14.89
CA ASN A 481 -16.53 -10.77 -14.48
C ASN A 481 -16.69 -11.14 -12.99
N GLY A 482 -15.92 -10.46 -12.14
CA GLY A 482 -15.94 -10.66 -10.68
C GLY A 482 -15.33 -11.98 -10.19
N SER A 483 -14.66 -12.73 -11.06
CA SER A 483 -14.04 -14.01 -10.70
C SER A 483 -12.53 -13.98 -10.97
N GLN A 484 -11.75 -14.51 -10.03
CA GLN A 484 -10.30 -14.65 -10.18
C GLN A 484 -9.94 -15.57 -11.35
N VAL A 485 -8.90 -15.23 -12.09
CA VAL A 485 -8.33 -16.06 -13.15
C VAL A 485 -7.15 -16.85 -12.60
N GLU A 486 -7.34 -18.14 -12.43
CA GLU A 486 -6.28 -19.03 -11.94
C GLU A 486 -5.09 -19.16 -12.91
N GLY A 487 -3.90 -19.46 -12.36
CA GLY A 487 -2.70 -19.75 -13.14
C GLY A 487 -2.09 -18.56 -13.87
N ARG A 488 -2.51 -17.33 -13.56
CA ARG A 488 -1.94 -16.09 -14.11
C ARG A 488 -1.23 -15.31 -13.00
N TYR A 489 0.05 -15.09 -13.16
CA TYR A 489 0.90 -14.45 -12.17
C TYR A 489 1.72 -13.31 -12.81
N PRO A 490 1.06 -12.20 -13.20
CA PRO A 490 1.75 -11.05 -13.81
C PRO A 490 2.43 -10.13 -12.81
N GLY A 491 2.17 -10.31 -11.51
CA GLY A 491 2.72 -9.49 -10.45
C GLY A 491 4.24 -9.64 -10.31
N GLN A 492 4.85 -8.63 -9.78
CA GLN A 492 6.31 -8.52 -9.63
C GLN A 492 6.64 -8.19 -8.18
N HIS A 493 7.76 -8.71 -7.70
CA HIS A 493 8.39 -8.24 -6.47
C HIS A 493 8.97 -6.83 -6.74
N LEU A 494 8.44 -5.82 -6.06
CA LEU A 494 8.86 -4.44 -6.19
C LEU A 494 9.97 -4.15 -5.18
N LEU A 495 11.14 -3.85 -5.69
CA LEU A 495 12.33 -3.51 -4.92
C LEU A 495 12.83 -2.14 -5.39
N THR A 496 13.56 -1.43 -4.52
CA THR A 496 14.26 -0.21 -4.93
C THR A 496 15.39 -0.59 -5.89
N PRO A 497 15.46 -0.02 -7.11
CA PRO A 497 16.59 -0.27 -7.98
C PRO A 497 17.89 0.20 -7.30
N LEU A 498 18.90 -0.66 -7.30
CA LEU A 498 20.25 -0.27 -6.88
C LEU A 498 20.85 0.62 -7.97
N ASP A 499 20.77 1.91 -7.85
CA ASP A 499 21.51 2.83 -8.71
C ASP A 499 23.00 2.64 -8.48
N ALA A 500 23.76 2.54 -9.59
CA ALA A 500 25.20 2.32 -9.54
C ALA A 500 25.98 3.47 -8.83
N GLU A 501 25.32 4.58 -8.51
CA GLU A 501 25.89 5.75 -7.82
C GLU A 501 25.82 5.66 -6.29
N THR A 502 24.95 4.84 -5.71
CA THR A 502 24.86 4.62 -4.25
C THR A 502 25.96 3.70 -3.70
N LYS A 503 26.90 3.27 -4.56
CA LYS A 503 28.05 2.44 -4.18
C LYS A 503 29.28 3.24 -3.73
N ARG A 504 29.09 4.41 -3.13
CA ARG A 504 30.23 5.19 -2.59
C ARG A 504 30.19 5.33 -1.09
#